data_ae2aac63643ce90249f2248b36f48aec
#
_entry.id   ae2aac63643ce90249f2248b36f48aec
#
_cell.length_a   1.000
_cell.length_b   1.000
_cell.length_c   1.000
_cell.angle_alpha   90.00
_cell.angle_beta   90.00
_cell.angle_gamma   90.00
#
_symmetry.space_group_name_H-M   'P 1'
#
loop_
_entity.id
_entity.type
_entity.pdbx_description
1 polymer ?
#
loop_
_entity_poly.entity_id
_entity_poly.type
_entity_poly.pdbx_seq_one_letter_code
_entity_poly.pdbx_strand_id
1 'polypeptide(L)'
;LHLGCNSSMKQLQKLVDAVNRENPDLVCIAGDIFDNEYDAISSPERACAILSGIESRYGVYACWGNHDVSEKILAGFTFSSKEKREREHRFEQFLRDAGIFLLEDEVRLIDGAFYLGGRKDPDMARKEQDTRLPVEKLLMSLNRSVPMILMEHQPKELKKAQSAGVDLLLSGH
;
A
#
# COMPACT_ATOMS: atom_id res chain seq x y z
N LEU A 1 -8.69 2.94 -2.29
CA LEU A 1 -8.97 3.28 -3.69
C LEU A 1 -9.93 2.27 -4.32
N HIS A 2 -9.75 0.99 -4.06
CA HIS A 2 -10.54 -0.12 -4.61
C HIS A 2 -10.68 -0.04 -6.14
N LEU A 3 -9.55 0.02 -6.85
CA LEU A 3 -9.54 -0.01 -8.30
C LEU A 3 -10.04 -1.37 -8.81
N GLY A 4 -11.18 -1.38 -9.49
CA GLY A 4 -11.86 -2.57 -9.99
C GLY A 4 -12.89 -2.22 -11.06
N CYS A 5 -13.86 -3.11 -11.31
CA CYS A 5 -14.87 -2.96 -12.36
C CYS A 5 -15.77 -1.71 -12.21
N ASN A 6 -15.94 -1.23 -10.98
CA ASN A 6 -16.78 -0.06 -10.68
C ASN A 6 -15.99 1.26 -10.60
N SER A 7 -14.67 1.23 -10.85
CA SER A 7 -13.82 2.41 -10.73
C SER A 7 -14.04 3.38 -11.86
N SER A 8 -14.38 4.62 -11.51
CA SER A 8 -14.53 5.69 -12.49
C SER A 8 -13.22 6.44 -12.69
N MET A 9 -12.67 6.41 -13.89
CA MET A 9 -11.47 7.19 -14.25
C MET A 9 -11.66 8.69 -14.01
N LYS A 10 -12.91 9.19 -14.17
CA LYS A 10 -13.23 10.59 -13.85
C LYS A 10 -13.15 10.89 -12.36
N GLN A 11 -13.56 9.96 -11.52
CA GLN A 11 -13.43 10.12 -10.06
C GLN A 11 -11.98 10.01 -9.62
N LEU A 12 -11.22 9.08 -10.22
CA LEU A 12 -9.79 8.93 -9.96
C LEU A 12 -9.03 10.22 -10.35
N GLN A 13 -9.33 10.80 -11.51
CA GLN A 13 -8.73 12.07 -11.91
C GLN A 13 -9.07 13.21 -10.92
N LYS A 14 -10.33 13.31 -10.49
CA LYS A 14 -10.72 14.31 -9.49
C LYS A 14 -10.00 14.13 -8.15
N LEU A 15 -9.73 12.87 -7.75
CA LEU A 15 -8.95 12.58 -6.56
C LEU A 15 -7.51 13.10 -6.71
N VAL A 16 -6.85 12.78 -7.82
CA VAL A 16 -5.48 13.25 -8.09
C VAL A 16 -5.44 14.78 -8.15
N ASP A 17 -6.39 15.42 -8.85
CA ASP A 17 -6.49 16.87 -8.90
C ASP A 17 -6.72 17.49 -7.50
N ALA A 18 -7.47 16.81 -6.63
CA ALA A 18 -7.70 17.27 -5.27
C ALA A 18 -6.43 17.13 -4.40
N VAL A 19 -5.73 16.01 -4.50
CA VAL A 19 -4.45 15.79 -3.81
C VAL A 19 -3.42 16.85 -4.23
N ASN A 20 -3.26 17.07 -5.52
CA ASN A 20 -2.28 18.03 -6.05
C ASN A 20 -2.58 19.48 -5.63
N ARG A 21 -3.88 19.85 -5.47
CA ARG A 21 -4.26 21.18 -4.95
C ARG A 21 -3.80 21.45 -3.52
N GLU A 22 -3.68 20.38 -2.71
CA GLU A 22 -3.16 20.49 -1.33
C GLU A 22 -1.62 20.68 -1.30
N ASN A 23 -0.94 20.50 -2.45
CA ASN A 23 0.51 20.58 -2.58
C ASN A 23 1.25 19.78 -1.48
N PRO A 24 0.96 18.47 -1.34
CA PRO A 24 1.46 17.67 -0.22
C PRO A 24 2.97 17.44 -0.31
N ASP A 25 3.65 17.46 0.83
CA ASP A 25 5.05 17.02 0.89
C ASP A 25 5.19 15.51 0.72
N LEU A 26 4.22 14.74 1.22
CA LEU A 26 4.22 13.27 1.19
C LEU A 26 2.80 12.76 0.94
N VAL A 27 2.66 11.76 0.09
CA VAL A 27 1.39 11.04 -0.10
C VAL A 27 1.53 9.61 0.37
N CYS A 28 0.62 9.20 1.26
CA CYS A 28 0.55 7.85 1.83
C CYS A 28 -0.76 7.18 1.43
N ILE A 29 -0.69 5.98 0.86
CA ILE A 29 -1.83 5.13 0.50
C ILE A 29 -1.82 3.92 1.43
N ALA A 30 -2.70 3.94 2.42
CA ALA A 30 -2.74 2.93 3.47
C ALA A 30 -3.56 1.69 3.07
N GLY A 31 -3.23 1.06 1.95
CA GLY A 31 -3.81 -0.19 1.47
C GLY A 31 -5.12 -0.06 0.71
N ASP A 32 -5.65 -1.21 0.27
CA ASP A 32 -6.86 -1.35 -0.55
C ASP A 32 -6.82 -0.46 -1.81
N ILE A 33 -5.73 -0.57 -2.54
CA ILE A 33 -5.53 0.12 -3.81
C ILE A 33 -6.36 -0.56 -4.89
N PHE A 34 -6.39 -1.88 -4.87
CA PHE A 34 -7.10 -2.73 -5.82
C PHE A 34 -8.29 -3.43 -5.15
N ASP A 35 -9.19 -3.96 -5.99
CA ASP A 35 -10.36 -4.74 -5.55
C ASP A 35 -10.22 -6.19 -6.03
N ASN A 36 -9.28 -6.94 -5.43
CA ASN A 36 -8.97 -8.36 -5.60
C ASN A 36 -8.59 -8.83 -7.01
N GLU A 37 -9.05 -8.20 -8.09
CA GLU A 37 -8.83 -8.65 -9.46
C GLU A 37 -8.22 -7.56 -10.34
N TYR A 38 -6.99 -7.78 -10.81
CA TYR A 38 -6.34 -6.85 -11.76
C TYR A 38 -7.13 -6.72 -13.08
N ASP A 39 -7.64 -7.85 -13.59
CA ASP A 39 -8.40 -7.88 -14.85
C ASP A 39 -9.79 -7.22 -14.75
N ALA A 40 -10.24 -6.92 -13.53
CA ALA A 40 -11.47 -6.16 -13.30
C ALA A 40 -11.27 -4.64 -13.45
N ILE A 41 -10.03 -4.15 -13.53
CA ILE A 41 -9.76 -2.73 -13.76
C ILE A 41 -10.10 -2.39 -15.20
N SER A 42 -11.11 -1.56 -15.41
CA SER A 42 -11.66 -1.27 -16.73
C SER A 42 -10.66 -0.62 -17.73
N SER A 43 -9.62 0.02 -17.22
CA SER A 43 -8.57 0.68 -18.02
C SER A 43 -7.31 0.84 -17.19
N PRO A 44 -6.53 -0.24 -16.94
CA PRO A 44 -5.38 -0.19 -16.03
C PRO A 44 -4.30 0.80 -16.48
N GLU A 45 -4.02 0.90 -17.77
CA GLU A 45 -3.03 1.85 -18.31
C GLU A 45 -3.45 3.30 -18.04
N ARG A 46 -4.74 3.60 -18.19
CA ARG A 46 -5.29 4.92 -17.92
C ARG A 46 -5.30 5.23 -16.41
N ALA A 47 -5.66 4.26 -15.58
CA ALA A 47 -5.61 4.42 -14.14
C ALA A 47 -4.17 4.68 -13.66
N CYS A 48 -3.20 3.94 -14.18
CA CYS A 48 -1.79 4.12 -13.94
C CYS A 48 -1.32 5.53 -14.35
N ALA A 49 -1.65 5.96 -15.56
CA ALA A 49 -1.32 7.30 -16.07
C ALA A 49 -1.93 8.44 -15.23
N ILE A 50 -3.15 8.26 -14.70
CA ILE A 50 -3.78 9.23 -13.81
C ILE A 50 -3.04 9.28 -12.48
N LEU A 51 -2.74 8.12 -11.86
CA LEU A 51 -2.05 8.06 -10.57
C LEU A 51 -0.61 8.56 -10.65
N SER A 52 0.09 8.35 -11.77
CA SER A 52 1.43 8.90 -11.98
C SER A 52 1.46 10.44 -12.03
N GLY A 53 0.29 11.08 -12.16
CA GLY A 53 0.12 12.52 -12.06
C GLY A 53 0.05 13.07 -10.62
N ILE A 54 0.17 12.24 -9.57
CA ILE A 54 0.24 12.72 -8.19
C ILE A 54 1.60 13.41 -7.98
N GLU A 55 1.55 14.66 -7.54
CA GLU A 55 2.71 15.48 -7.25
C GLU A 55 2.95 15.54 -5.74
N SER A 56 4.19 15.28 -5.30
CA SER A 56 4.61 15.42 -3.90
C SER A 56 6.13 15.53 -3.80
N ARG A 57 6.62 16.29 -2.81
CA ARG A 57 8.06 16.54 -2.61
C ARG A 57 8.84 15.25 -2.32
N TYR A 58 8.30 14.41 -1.45
CA TYR A 58 8.97 13.19 -0.98
C TYR A 58 8.49 11.92 -1.67
N GLY A 59 7.54 12.04 -2.60
CA GLY A 59 7.01 10.91 -3.36
C GLY A 59 5.70 10.35 -2.79
N VAL A 60 5.21 9.31 -3.47
CA VAL A 60 3.98 8.58 -3.14
C VAL A 60 4.34 7.21 -2.65
N TYR A 61 3.87 6.84 -1.47
CA TYR A 61 4.15 5.54 -0.84
C TYR A 61 2.86 4.79 -0.54
N ALA A 62 2.92 3.47 -0.60
CA ALA A 62 1.80 2.60 -0.30
C ALA A 62 2.20 1.42 0.59
N CYS A 63 1.27 0.87 1.33
CA CYS A 63 1.34 -0.48 1.86
C CYS A 63 0.17 -1.30 1.29
N TRP A 64 0.25 -2.63 1.37
CA TRP A 64 -0.85 -3.50 0.97
C TRP A 64 -2.00 -3.49 1.97
N GLY A 65 -3.23 -3.62 1.47
CA GLY A 65 -4.45 -3.93 2.23
C GLY A 65 -4.93 -5.36 1.96
N ASN A 66 -5.97 -5.76 2.65
CA ASN A 66 -6.50 -7.13 2.54
C ASN A 66 -7.22 -7.42 1.21
N HIS A 67 -7.59 -6.40 0.44
CA HIS A 67 -8.14 -6.51 -0.92
C HIS A 67 -7.07 -6.45 -2.03
N ASP A 68 -5.84 -6.12 -1.71
CA ASP A 68 -4.74 -6.09 -2.70
C ASP A 68 -4.20 -7.48 -3.05
N VAL A 69 -4.80 -8.53 -2.51
CA VAL A 69 -4.49 -9.92 -2.85
C VAL A 69 -5.34 -10.37 -4.04
N SER A 70 -4.69 -10.89 -5.07
CA SER A 70 -5.39 -11.47 -6.22
C SER A 70 -6.12 -12.76 -5.83
N GLU A 71 -7.41 -12.67 -5.56
CA GLU A 71 -8.29 -13.83 -5.35
C GLU A 71 -9.31 -13.93 -6.50
N LYS A 72 -9.15 -14.92 -7.38
CA LYS A 72 -10.27 -15.35 -8.22
C LYS A 72 -11.21 -16.20 -7.38
N ILE A 73 -12.30 -15.63 -6.95
CA ILE A 73 -13.43 -16.39 -6.38
C ILE A 73 -14.26 -16.95 -7.53
N LEU A 74 -13.81 -18.02 -8.16
CA LEU A 74 -14.61 -18.83 -9.07
C LEU A 74 -15.06 -20.08 -8.33
N ALA A 75 -16.28 -20.05 -7.82
CA ALA A 75 -17.00 -21.23 -7.29
C ALA A 75 -16.24 -22.05 -6.23
N GLY A 76 -15.45 -21.44 -5.35
CA GLY A 76 -14.80 -22.14 -4.24
C GLY A 76 -13.49 -22.89 -4.58
N PHE A 77 -12.92 -22.67 -5.75
CA PHE A 77 -11.64 -23.29 -6.15
C PHE A 77 -10.47 -22.31 -6.07
N THR A 78 -9.41 -22.71 -5.38
CA THR A 78 -8.11 -22.03 -5.34
C THR A 78 -7.24 -22.40 -6.53
N PHE A 79 -6.72 -21.40 -7.23
CA PHE A 79 -5.82 -21.59 -8.38
C PHE A 79 -4.37 -21.87 -7.96
N SER A 80 -3.55 -22.34 -8.92
CA SER A 80 -2.17 -22.75 -8.68
C SER A 80 -1.28 -21.59 -8.19
N SER A 81 -0.25 -21.94 -7.42
CA SER A 81 0.74 -20.99 -6.89
C SER A 81 1.50 -20.17 -7.95
N LYS A 82 1.56 -20.66 -9.21
CA LYS A 82 2.21 -19.97 -10.32
C LYS A 82 1.36 -18.83 -10.86
N GLU A 83 0.06 -19.06 -11.10
CA GLU A 83 -0.88 -18.03 -11.58
C GLU A 83 -1.11 -16.94 -10.54
N LYS A 84 -1.05 -17.29 -9.23
CA LYS A 84 -1.13 -16.32 -8.14
C LYS A 84 0.07 -15.36 -8.18
N ARG A 85 1.30 -15.85 -8.28
CA ARG A 85 2.52 -15.03 -8.37
C ARG A 85 2.57 -14.12 -9.59
N GLU A 86 2.11 -14.59 -10.75
CA GLU A 86 2.02 -13.77 -11.97
C GLU A 86 1.04 -12.61 -11.81
N ARG A 87 -0.07 -12.80 -11.08
CA ARG A 87 -1.06 -11.75 -10.82
C ARG A 87 -0.55 -10.72 -9.80
N GLU A 88 0.11 -11.16 -8.74
CA GLU A 88 0.74 -10.29 -7.74
C GLU A 88 1.80 -9.40 -8.40
N HIS A 89 2.59 -9.94 -9.31
CA HIS A 89 3.58 -9.18 -10.08
C HIS A 89 2.94 -8.05 -10.92
N ARG A 90 1.71 -8.22 -11.43
CA ARG A 90 1.00 -7.18 -12.18
C ARG A 90 0.59 -5.99 -11.31
N PHE A 91 0.17 -6.22 -10.06
CA PHE A 91 -0.12 -5.15 -9.10
C PHE A 91 1.14 -4.36 -8.74
N GLU A 92 2.23 -5.05 -8.46
CA GLU A 92 3.51 -4.39 -8.19
C GLU A 92 4.01 -3.61 -9.40
N GLN A 93 3.88 -4.17 -10.61
CA GLN A 93 4.27 -3.48 -11.84
C GLN A 93 3.44 -2.22 -12.05
N PHE A 94 2.12 -2.29 -11.81
CA PHE A 94 1.24 -1.13 -11.87
C PHE A 94 1.70 -0.02 -10.92
N LEU A 95 2.04 -0.36 -9.66
CA LEU A 95 2.52 0.64 -8.69
C LEU A 95 3.84 1.27 -9.13
N ARG A 96 4.78 0.45 -9.61
CA ARG A 96 6.07 0.94 -10.16
C ARG A 96 5.85 1.90 -11.32
N ASP A 97 4.99 1.54 -12.27
CA ASP A 97 4.69 2.35 -13.46
C ASP A 97 3.96 3.65 -13.10
N ALA A 98 3.14 3.62 -12.04
CA ALA A 98 2.50 4.81 -11.48
C ALA A 98 3.42 5.67 -10.60
N GLY A 99 4.69 5.28 -10.39
CA GLY A 99 5.64 6.00 -9.53
C GLY A 99 5.32 5.89 -8.03
N ILE A 100 4.60 4.85 -7.61
CA ILE A 100 4.21 4.61 -6.23
C ILE A 100 5.17 3.60 -5.60
N PHE A 101 5.84 3.98 -4.52
CA PHE A 101 6.75 3.13 -3.77
C PHE A 101 5.98 2.24 -2.80
N LEU A 102 6.00 0.93 -3.03
CA LEU A 102 5.43 -0.03 -2.11
C LEU A 102 6.40 -0.29 -0.95
N LEU A 103 5.89 -0.23 0.28
CA LEU A 103 6.59 -0.63 1.51
C LEU A 103 5.90 -1.85 2.10
N GLU A 104 6.63 -2.97 2.17
CA GLU A 104 6.12 -4.23 2.69
C GLU A 104 7.08 -4.78 3.75
N ASP A 105 6.73 -4.59 5.02
CA ASP A 105 7.62 -4.80 6.17
C ASP A 105 8.98 -4.10 5.99
N GLU A 106 8.94 -2.90 5.42
CA GLU A 106 10.09 -2.08 5.06
C GLU A 106 9.99 -0.69 5.69
N VAL A 107 11.14 -0.09 6.04
CA VAL A 107 11.25 1.28 6.54
C VAL A 107 12.28 2.04 5.72
N ARG A 108 11.96 3.28 5.36
CA ARG A 108 12.87 4.22 4.68
C ARG A 108 13.06 5.48 5.50
N LEU A 109 14.28 6.00 5.50
CA LEU A 109 14.58 7.34 6.00
C LEU A 109 14.33 8.35 4.86
N ILE A 110 13.37 9.25 5.08
CA ILE A 110 12.96 10.24 4.08
C ILE A 110 13.71 11.55 4.35
N ASP A 111 14.53 11.97 3.40
CA ASP A 111 15.32 13.23 3.42
C ASP A 111 16.12 13.45 4.73
N GLY A 112 16.48 12.38 5.44
CA GLY A 112 17.13 12.46 6.75
C GLY A 112 16.24 13.00 7.88
N ALA A 113 14.98 13.30 7.62
CA ALA A 113 14.09 14.01 8.52
C ALA A 113 13.17 13.11 9.35
N PHE A 114 12.65 12.03 8.75
CA PHE A 114 11.75 11.09 9.41
C PHE A 114 11.81 9.70 8.76
N TYR A 115 11.42 8.68 9.51
CA TYR A 115 11.21 7.35 8.99
C TYR A 115 9.78 7.19 8.48
N LEU A 116 9.64 6.54 7.33
CA LEU A 116 8.36 6.06 6.80
C LEU A 116 8.42 4.55 6.65
N GLY A 117 7.53 3.84 7.33
CA GLY A 117 7.39 2.39 7.24
C GLY A 117 6.06 1.97 6.65
N GLY A 118 6.06 0.80 6.03
CA GLY A 118 4.84 0.10 5.63
C GLY A 118 4.88 -1.33 6.12
N ARG A 119 3.79 -1.81 6.70
CA ARG A 119 3.66 -3.18 7.18
C ARG A 119 2.80 -4.02 6.25
N LYS A 120 3.19 -5.27 6.09
CA LYS A 120 2.36 -6.28 5.41
C LYS A 120 1.01 -6.43 6.14
N ASP A 121 -0.08 -6.49 5.38
CA ASP A 121 -1.40 -6.71 5.97
C ASP A 121 -1.49 -8.11 6.60
N PRO A 122 -2.06 -8.26 7.81
CA PRO A 122 -2.09 -9.54 8.52
C PRO A 122 -2.96 -10.59 7.83
N ASP A 123 -4.04 -10.19 7.15
CA ASP A 123 -4.89 -11.13 6.44
C ASP A 123 -4.25 -11.55 5.11
N MET A 124 -3.51 -10.65 4.47
CA MET A 124 -2.68 -10.97 3.30
C MET A 124 -1.59 -11.99 3.67
N ALA A 125 -0.82 -11.73 4.73
CA ALA A 125 0.21 -12.66 5.21
C ALA A 125 -0.35 -14.06 5.49
N ARG A 126 -1.52 -14.15 6.16
CA ARG A 126 -2.20 -15.41 6.42
C ARG A 126 -2.63 -16.13 5.14
N LYS A 127 -3.18 -15.41 4.15
CA LYS A 127 -3.61 -15.99 2.87
C LYS A 127 -2.43 -16.47 2.03
N GLU A 128 -1.29 -15.81 2.13
CA GLU A 128 -0.05 -16.17 1.43
C GLU A 128 0.77 -17.25 2.16
N GLN A 129 0.35 -17.65 3.36
CA GLN A 129 1.13 -18.54 4.24
C GLN A 129 2.53 -17.97 4.54
N ASP A 130 2.62 -16.65 4.60
CA ASP A 130 3.83 -15.90 4.85
C ASP A 130 3.79 -15.26 6.26
N THR A 131 4.93 -14.77 6.72
CA THR A 131 5.08 -14.16 8.03
C THR A 131 5.13 -12.64 7.93
N ARG A 132 4.24 -11.97 8.67
CA ARG A 132 4.32 -10.52 8.90
C ARG A 132 5.41 -10.25 9.94
N LEU A 133 6.31 -9.33 9.65
CA LEU A 133 7.37 -8.98 10.61
C LEU A 133 6.76 -8.29 11.84
N PRO A 134 7.07 -8.74 13.08
CA PRO A 134 6.67 -8.01 14.29
C PRO A 134 7.18 -6.58 14.27
N VAL A 135 6.33 -5.61 14.66
CA VAL A 135 6.68 -4.18 14.59
C VAL A 135 7.93 -3.84 15.40
N GLU A 136 8.13 -4.51 16.52
CA GLU A 136 9.31 -4.34 17.36
C GLU A 136 10.60 -4.74 16.61
N LYS A 137 10.55 -5.78 15.79
CA LYS A 137 11.67 -6.22 14.95
C LYS A 137 11.90 -5.28 13.77
N LEU A 138 10.82 -4.81 13.15
CA LEU A 138 10.89 -3.86 12.02
C LEU A 138 11.61 -2.57 12.43
N LEU A 139 11.37 -2.09 13.67
CA LEU A 139 11.86 -0.80 14.13
C LEU A 139 13.09 -0.89 15.06
N MET A 140 13.59 -2.10 15.37
CA MET A 140 14.60 -2.32 16.42
C MET A 140 15.93 -1.60 16.19
N SER A 141 16.32 -1.40 14.92
CA SER A 141 17.60 -0.78 14.53
C SER A 141 17.52 0.71 14.25
N LEU A 142 16.32 1.32 14.37
CA LEU A 142 16.11 2.71 14.02
C LEU A 142 16.54 3.66 15.14
N ASN A 143 16.99 4.85 14.75
CA ASN A 143 17.27 5.93 15.69
C ASN A 143 15.97 6.53 16.22
N ARG A 144 15.67 6.30 17.49
CA ARG A 144 14.42 6.76 18.16
C ARG A 144 14.31 8.28 18.34
N SER A 145 15.37 9.04 18.03
CA SER A 145 15.31 10.50 18.01
C SER A 145 14.76 11.06 16.68
N VAL A 146 14.56 10.20 15.68
CA VAL A 146 13.99 10.56 14.39
C VAL A 146 12.53 10.13 14.36
N PRO A 147 11.59 11.03 14.01
CA PRO A 147 10.17 10.69 13.96
C PRO A 147 9.86 9.49 13.08
N MET A 148 8.89 8.66 13.50
CA MET A 148 8.47 7.44 12.80
C MET A 148 7.00 7.49 12.40
N ILE A 149 6.73 7.50 11.10
CA ILE A 149 5.39 7.35 10.50
C ILE A 149 5.27 5.90 10.01
N LEU A 150 4.22 5.21 10.42
CA LEU A 150 3.96 3.82 10.03
C LEU A 150 2.62 3.72 9.29
N MET A 151 2.64 3.14 8.10
CA MET A 151 1.44 2.71 7.38
C MET A 151 1.11 1.26 7.72
N GLU A 152 -0.10 1.01 8.11
CA GLU A 152 -0.64 -0.32 8.41
C GLU A 152 -2.13 -0.33 8.06
N HIS A 153 -2.53 -1.11 7.07
CA HIS A 153 -3.92 -1.07 6.59
C HIS A 153 -4.93 -1.38 7.70
N GLN A 154 -4.73 -2.46 8.46
CA GLN A 154 -5.57 -2.84 9.59
C GLN A 154 -4.86 -2.52 10.93
N PRO A 155 -5.40 -1.60 11.77
CA PRO A 155 -4.75 -1.17 13.01
C PRO A 155 -4.93 -2.18 14.15
N LYS A 156 -4.35 -3.37 14.04
CA LYS A 156 -4.56 -4.47 15.01
C LYS A 156 -3.64 -4.44 16.24
N GLU A 157 -2.46 -3.82 16.13
CA GLU A 157 -1.41 -3.89 17.16
C GLU A 157 -0.98 -2.52 17.71
N LEU A 158 -1.92 -1.59 17.90
CA LEU A 158 -1.64 -0.20 18.29
C LEU A 158 -0.71 -0.05 19.50
N LYS A 159 -0.92 -0.84 20.57
CA LYS A 159 -0.07 -0.79 21.76
C LYS A 159 1.37 -1.22 21.47
N LYS A 160 1.56 -2.21 20.61
CA LYS A 160 2.91 -2.65 20.21
C LYS A 160 3.59 -1.60 19.35
N ALA A 161 2.87 -0.99 18.39
CA ALA A 161 3.38 0.10 17.56
C ALA A 161 3.82 1.29 18.42
N GLN A 162 2.98 1.70 19.38
CA GLN A 162 3.32 2.75 20.35
C GLN A 162 4.58 2.40 21.16
N SER A 163 4.65 1.19 21.71
CA SER A 163 5.81 0.74 22.51
C SER A 163 7.09 0.62 21.67
N ALA A 164 6.96 0.32 20.37
CA ALA A 164 8.06 0.24 19.43
C ALA A 164 8.60 1.62 18.99
N GLY A 165 7.88 2.72 19.34
CA GLY A 165 8.29 4.09 19.05
C GLY A 165 7.71 4.66 17.75
N VAL A 166 6.52 4.23 17.37
CA VAL A 166 5.75 4.86 16.28
C VAL A 166 5.11 6.13 16.79
N ASP A 167 5.39 7.27 16.14
CA ASP A 167 4.82 8.58 16.48
C ASP A 167 3.48 8.83 15.78
N LEU A 168 3.35 8.38 14.54
CA LEU A 168 2.11 8.48 13.74
C LEU A 168 1.83 7.16 13.02
N LEU A 169 0.62 6.62 13.21
CA LEU A 169 0.15 5.44 12.49
C LEU A 169 -0.99 5.83 11.55
N LEU A 170 -0.85 5.46 10.26
CA LEU A 170 -1.84 5.70 9.22
C LEU A 170 -2.50 4.38 8.85
N SER A 171 -3.83 4.32 8.89
CA SER A 171 -4.63 3.12 8.58
C SER A 171 -5.73 3.43 7.58
N GLY A 172 -6.08 2.44 6.74
CA GLY A 172 -7.03 2.60 5.64
C GLY A 172 -8.28 1.73 5.75
N HIS A 173 -8.30 0.75 6.64
CA HIS A 173 -9.40 -0.24 6.78
C HIS A 173 -10.62 0.30 7.51
#